data_18c4ae48384d21979a63ee77a1d569de
#
_entry.id   18c4ae48384d21979a63ee77a1d569de
#
_cell.length_a   1.000
_cell.length_b   1.000
_cell.length_c   1.000
_cell.angle_alpha   90.00
_cell.angle_beta   90.00
_cell.angle_gamma   90.00
#
_symmetry.space_group_name_H-M   'P 1'
#
loop_
_entity.id
_entity.type
_entity.pdbx_description
1 polymer ?
#
loop_
_entity_poly.entity_id
_entity_poly.type
_entity_poly.pdbx_seq_one_letter_code
_entity_poly.pdbx_strand_id
1 'polypeptide(L)'
;MTNNLFTIPPAESQPGFSHSRYDNADIMYRRCGNSGVMLPKISLGFWHNFGGVDPYERSREIARYAFDNGITHFDLANNYGPPYGSAEQTLGRLIDDDFRPYRDELFIATKAGYDMWPGPYGNWGSRKYLMASIDQSLRRMHLDYVDLFYSHRYDPNTPLEETLQALVDIVRQGKALYVGISRWPLEALKVADAYLRDHDVPLLIYQGRINLLDREPIKEGILDYCNQNGIGFISFSPLAQGLLTDRYLNGIPQDSRMSKERFLKSDRLTPELLEYIKRLNAMAQQRDETLAEMALAWILHQQGVTSVLVGASSTQQLAKNLKCVSAKPFDDIEV
;
A
#
# COMPACT_ATOMS: atom_id res chain seq x y z
N MET A 1 -11.70 27.45 -23.71
CA MET A 1 -11.34 28.32 -22.60
C MET A 1 -11.87 27.64 -21.33
N THR A 2 -11.06 26.83 -20.68
CA THR A 2 -11.39 26.22 -19.40
C THR A 2 -11.19 27.29 -18.34
N ASN A 3 -12.29 27.81 -17.80
CA ASN A 3 -12.26 28.68 -16.63
C ASN A 3 -11.78 27.86 -15.43
N ASN A 4 -10.49 27.93 -15.12
CA ASN A 4 -9.99 27.51 -13.84
C ASN A 4 -10.55 28.46 -12.78
N LEU A 5 -11.68 28.08 -12.16
CA LEU A 5 -12.32 28.82 -11.07
C LEU A 5 -11.51 28.79 -9.78
N PHE A 6 -10.45 28.00 -9.71
CA PHE A 6 -9.56 27.87 -8.56
C PHE A 6 -8.13 28.17 -9.01
N THR A 7 -7.71 29.41 -8.92
CA THR A 7 -6.29 29.74 -8.88
C THR A 7 -5.80 29.41 -7.48
N ILE A 8 -5.11 28.29 -7.33
CA ILE A 8 -4.36 27.99 -6.11
C ILE A 8 -3.23 29.02 -6.06
N PRO A 9 -3.18 29.91 -5.05
CA PRO A 9 -2.06 30.84 -4.93
C PRO A 9 -0.76 30.04 -4.90
N PRO A 10 0.29 30.45 -5.64
CA PRO A 10 1.58 29.84 -5.46
C PRO A 10 1.94 29.94 -3.99
N ALA A 11 2.29 28.82 -3.37
CA ALA A 11 2.78 28.81 -1.99
C ALA A 11 4.10 29.59 -2.00
N GLU A 12 4.03 30.85 -1.61
CA GLU A 12 5.21 31.71 -1.44
C GLU A 12 6.10 31.05 -0.40
N SER A 13 7.25 30.58 -0.79
CA SER A 13 8.33 30.07 0.08
C SER A 13 8.41 28.59 0.42
N GLN A 14 7.73 27.69 -0.25
CA GLN A 14 7.94 26.27 0.03
C GLN A 14 8.92 25.63 -0.97
N PRO A 15 9.77 24.65 -0.57
CA PRO A 15 10.58 23.90 -1.51
C PRO A 15 9.63 23.20 -2.48
N GLY A 16 9.48 23.80 -3.66
CA GLY A 16 8.36 23.52 -4.56
C GLY A 16 8.32 22.08 -4.98
N PHE A 17 7.19 21.42 -4.75
CA PHE A 17 6.82 20.25 -5.51
C PHE A 17 6.41 20.65 -6.93
N SER A 18 6.58 19.74 -7.88
CA SER A 18 6.27 19.99 -9.27
C SER A 18 4.79 20.30 -9.47
N HIS A 19 4.49 21.39 -10.17
CA HIS A 19 3.11 21.70 -10.57
C HIS A 19 2.56 20.69 -11.58
N SER A 20 3.43 20.00 -12.33
CA SER A 20 3.08 19.00 -13.33
C SER A 20 2.81 17.60 -12.77
N ARG A 21 2.87 17.40 -11.42
CA ARG A 21 2.68 16.09 -10.81
C ARG A 21 1.34 15.42 -11.13
N TYR A 22 0.35 16.18 -11.58
CA TYR A 22 -0.99 15.71 -11.96
C TYR A 22 -1.29 15.79 -13.48
N ASP A 23 -0.31 16.13 -14.31
CA ASP A 23 -0.54 16.27 -15.76
C ASP A 23 -1.00 14.95 -16.41
N ASN A 24 -0.65 13.81 -15.81
CA ASN A 24 -1.04 12.48 -16.24
C ASN A 24 -2.09 11.82 -15.33
N ALA A 25 -2.92 12.60 -14.64
CA ALA A 25 -3.88 12.08 -13.66
C ALA A 25 -4.82 11.01 -14.23
N ASP A 26 -5.28 11.16 -15.47
CA ASP A 26 -6.16 10.20 -16.16
C ASP A 26 -5.53 8.82 -16.32
N ILE A 27 -4.20 8.76 -16.46
CA ILE A 27 -3.44 7.52 -16.58
C ILE A 27 -3.05 6.99 -15.19
N MET A 28 -2.69 7.91 -14.28
CA MET A 28 -2.11 7.58 -12.97
C MET A 28 -3.13 7.14 -11.93
N TYR A 29 -4.37 7.61 -12.00
CA TYR A 29 -5.36 7.38 -10.95
C TYR A 29 -6.46 6.41 -11.38
N ARG A 30 -7.01 5.71 -10.40
CA ARG A 30 -8.13 4.78 -10.57
C ARG A 30 -9.11 4.94 -9.39
N ARG A 31 -10.42 4.88 -9.71
CA ARG A 31 -11.46 4.93 -8.68
C ARG A 31 -11.36 3.72 -7.75
N CYS A 32 -11.45 3.96 -6.46
CA CYS A 32 -11.45 2.93 -5.42
C CYS A 32 -12.86 2.34 -5.27
N GLY A 33 -13.11 1.22 -5.92
CA GLY A 33 -14.44 0.62 -5.96
C GLY A 33 -15.51 1.59 -6.46
N ASN A 34 -16.65 1.63 -5.76
CA ASN A 34 -17.76 2.55 -6.07
C ASN A 34 -17.73 3.85 -5.22
N SER A 35 -16.61 4.14 -4.56
CA SER A 35 -16.45 5.34 -3.74
C SER A 35 -16.11 6.58 -4.56
N GLY A 36 -16.09 7.76 -3.91
CA GLY A 36 -15.58 9.01 -4.48
C GLY A 36 -14.06 9.11 -4.50
N VAL A 37 -13.35 8.15 -3.90
CA VAL A 37 -11.89 8.19 -3.76
C VAL A 37 -11.19 7.74 -5.03
N MET A 38 -10.21 8.53 -5.48
CA MET A 38 -9.31 8.19 -6.56
C MET A 38 -7.93 7.88 -5.96
N LEU A 39 -7.42 6.66 -6.15
CA LEU A 39 -6.07 6.30 -5.70
C LEU A 39 -5.10 6.24 -6.89
N PRO A 40 -3.83 6.60 -6.68
CA PRO A 40 -2.82 6.36 -7.70
C PRO A 40 -2.67 4.86 -7.94
N LYS A 41 -2.47 4.45 -9.19
CA LYS A 41 -2.25 3.04 -9.55
C LYS A 41 -1.03 2.44 -8.83
N ILE A 42 -0.05 3.29 -8.49
CA ILE A 42 1.11 2.93 -7.66
C ILE A 42 1.03 3.76 -6.38
N SER A 43 1.09 3.07 -5.24
CA SER A 43 1.10 3.63 -3.90
C SER A 43 2.44 3.36 -3.21
N LEU A 44 2.89 4.26 -2.34
CA LEU A 44 4.14 4.12 -1.62
C LEU A 44 3.95 3.39 -0.29
N GLY A 45 4.59 2.23 -0.13
CA GLY A 45 4.58 1.45 1.11
C GLY A 45 5.75 1.79 2.02
N PHE A 46 5.47 2.04 3.29
CA PHE A 46 6.46 2.44 4.31
C PHE A 46 6.98 1.27 5.15
N TRP A 47 6.75 0.03 4.75
CA TRP A 47 7.20 -1.13 5.53
C TRP A 47 8.72 -1.26 5.62
N HIS A 48 9.45 -0.88 4.57
CA HIS A 48 10.92 -0.89 4.51
C HIS A 48 11.43 0.47 4.06
N ASN A 49 12.67 0.79 4.45
CA ASN A 49 13.39 2.02 4.10
C ASN A 49 12.83 3.31 4.73
N PHE A 50 11.89 3.21 5.66
CA PHE A 50 11.29 4.33 6.39
C PHE A 50 11.35 4.13 7.91
N GLY A 51 12.05 3.10 8.39
CA GLY A 51 12.22 2.83 9.82
C GLY A 51 13.27 3.73 10.48
N GLY A 52 13.36 3.66 11.81
CA GLY A 52 14.33 4.44 12.58
C GLY A 52 15.80 4.01 12.39
N VAL A 53 16.04 2.91 11.69
CA VAL A 53 17.40 2.44 11.32
C VAL A 53 17.80 2.89 9.93
N ASP A 54 16.90 3.47 9.17
CA ASP A 54 17.17 3.97 7.83
C ASP A 54 17.54 5.46 7.89
N PRO A 55 18.44 5.95 7.02
CA PRO A 55 18.77 7.37 6.96
C PRO A 55 17.53 8.19 6.56
N TYR A 56 17.14 9.15 7.40
CA TYR A 56 15.98 10.00 7.17
C TYR A 56 15.99 10.70 5.81
N GLU A 57 17.14 11.25 5.42
CA GLU A 57 17.26 11.99 4.15
C GLU A 57 16.93 11.10 2.93
N ARG A 58 17.25 9.80 2.98
CA ARG A 58 16.82 8.85 1.94
C ARG A 58 15.32 8.66 1.93
N SER A 59 14.71 8.48 3.09
CA SER A 59 13.25 8.35 3.23
C SER A 59 12.55 9.59 2.70
N ARG A 60 13.07 10.77 3.04
CA ARG A 60 12.59 12.07 2.59
C ARG A 60 12.69 12.22 1.07
N GLU A 61 13.86 11.90 0.48
CA GLU A 61 14.07 11.94 -0.97
C GLU A 61 13.09 11.04 -1.72
N ILE A 62 12.86 9.81 -1.24
CA ILE A 62 11.91 8.87 -1.85
C ILE A 62 10.47 9.39 -1.74
N ALA A 63 10.05 9.86 -0.57
CA ALA A 63 8.69 10.36 -0.35
C ALA A 63 8.41 11.62 -1.20
N ARG A 64 9.34 12.56 -1.26
CA ARG A 64 9.25 13.77 -2.11
C ARG A 64 9.17 13.39 -3.58
N TYR A 65 10.05 12.51 -4.05
CA TYR A 65 10.03 12.02 -5.42
C TYR A 65 8.70 11.32 -5.76
N ALA A 66 8.18 10.51 -4.84
CA ALA A 66 6.88 9.86 -5.02
C ALA A 66 5.77 10.89 -5.25
N PHE A 67 5.67 11.88 -4.39
CA PHE A 67 4.65 12.92 -4.48
C PHE A 67 4.81 13.79 -5.74
N ASP A 68 6.03 14.15 -6.13
CA ASP A 68 6.33 14.87 -7.38
C ASP A 68 5.93 14.10 -8.65
N ASN A 69 5.76 12.79 -8.53
CA ASN A 69 5.32 11.92 -9.63
C ASN A 69 3.87 11.41 -9.45
N GLY A 70 3.05 12.12 -8.69
CA GLY A 70 1.62 11.83 -8.53
C GLY A 70 1.30 10.66 -7.61
N ILE A 71 2.24 10.14 -6.83
CA ILE A 71 1.95 9.14 -5.79
C ILE A 71 1.50 9.88 -4.53
N THR A 72 0.19 9.96 -4.35
CA THR A 72 -0.42 10.65 -3.20
C THR A 72 -0.81 9.71 -2.07
N HIS A 73 -0.85 8.40 -2.30
CA HIS A 73 -1.18 7.40 -1.28
C HIS A 73 0.07 6.85 -0.60
N PHE A 74 0.19 7.10 0.71
CA PHE A 74 1.23 6.59 1.60
C PHE A 74 0.62 5.57 2.57
N ASP A 75 1.14 4.34 2.54
CA ASP A 75 0.60 3.20 3.27
C ASP A 75 1.55 2.76 4.39
N LEU A 76 1.10 2.91 5.62
CA LEU A 76 1.83 2.61 6.85
C LEU A 76 1.16 1.49 7.66
N ALA A 77 1.73 1.16 8.80
CA ALA A 77 1.12 0.44 9.90
C ALA A 77 1.82 0.80 11.22
N ASN A 78 1.09 0.66 12.34
CA ASN A 78 1.62 1.01 13.66
C ASN A 78 2.91 0.26 14.01
N ASN A 79 3.09 -0.97 13.53
CA ASN A 79 4.25 -1.81 13.80
C ASN A 79 5.36 -1.74 12.74
N TYR A 80 5.25 -0.85 11.73
CA TYR A 80 6.31 -0.70 10.74
C TYR A 80 7.54 0.00 11.31
N GLY A 81 8.71 -0.48 10.88
CA GLY A 81 10.02 -0.04 11.34
C GLY A 81 11.12 -0.98 10.84
N PRO A 82 12.15 -1.33 11.62
CA PRO A 82 12.34 -1.21 13.09
C PRO A 82 12.78 0.18 13.56
N PRO A 83 12.58 0.47 14.89
CA PRO A 83 11.68 -0.21 15.83
C PRO A 83 10.21 0.01 15.47
N TYR A 84 9.28 -0.74 16.09
CA TYR A 84 7.85 -0.55 15.87
C TYR A 84 7.42 0.89 16.09
N GLY A 85 6.62 1.43 15.17
CA GLY A 85 6.16 2.83 15.17
C GLY A 85 7.10 3.82 14.50
N SER A 86 8.35 3.44 14.21
CA SER A 86 9.33 4.39 13.64
C SER A 86 9.01 4.82 12.21
N ALA A 87 8.33 4.00 11.42
CA ALA A 87 7.87 4.41 10.09
C ALA A 87 6.83 5.54 10.17
N GLU A 88 5.90 5.46 11.14
CA GLU A 88 4.93 6.54 11.41
C GLU A 88 5.61 7.79 11.96
N GLN A 89 6.65 7.65 12.82
CA GLN A 89 7.44 8.79 13.30
C GLN A 89 8.19 9.46 12.12
N THR A 90 8.73 8.67 11.20
CA THR A 90 9.35 9.20 9.98
C THR A 90 8.34 9.98 9.15
N LEU A 91 7.12 9.47 8.96
CA LEU A 91 6.07 10.22 8.28
C LEU A 91 5.72 11.51 9.03
N GLY A 92 5.58 11.47 10.37
CA GLY A 92 5.32 12.66 11.17
C GLY A 92 6.35 13.77 10.92
N ARG A 93 7.64 13.39 10.89
CA ARG A 93 8.71 14.31 10.53
C ARG A 93 8.59 14.82 9.08
N LEU A 94 8.25 13.95 8.12
CA LEU A 94 8.01 14.34 6.73
C LEU A 94 6.82 15.30 6.59
N ILE A 95 5.75 15.10 7.37
CA ILE A 95 4.62 16.01 7.43
C ILE A 95 5.09 17.39 7.89
N ASP A 96 5.87 17.47 8.96
CA ASP A 96 6.36 18.75 9.49
C ASP A 96 7.34 19.44 8.54
N ASP A 97 8.28 18.69 7.96
CA ASP A 97 9.33 19.24 7.11
C ASP A 97 8.86 19.64 5.70
N ASP A 98 7.92 18.86 5.10
CA ASP A 98 7.60 18.96 3.66
C ASP A 98 6.11 18.99 3.34
N PHE A 99 5.28 18.17 4.01
CA PHE A 99 3.94 17.83 3.49
C PHE A 99 2.78 18.50 4.20
N ARG A 100 2.97 19.23 5.30
CA ARG A 100 1.87 19.84 6.04
C ARG A 100 0.97 20.73 5.16
N PRO A 101 1.49 21.58 4.27
CA PRO A 101 0.66 22.37 3.38
C PRO A 101 -0.06 21.56 2.28
N TYR A 102 0.37 20.33 2.08
CA TYR A 102 -0.18 19.41 1.06
C TYR A 102 -0.98 18.27 1.70
N ARG A 103 -1.34 18.37 3.00
CA ARG A 103 -2.07 17.30 3.72
C ARG A 103 -3.33 16.87 2.99
N ASP A 104 -4.07 17.80 2.42
CA ASP A 104 -5.34 17.54 1.73
C ASP A 104 -5.14 16.95 0.31
N GLU A 105 -3.93 16.97 -0.21
CA GLU A 105 -3.56 16.27 -1.45
C GLU A 105 -3.07 14.84 -1.19
N LEU A 106 -2.75 14.50 0.06
CA LEU A 106 -2.28 13.17 0.45
C LEU A 106 -3.43 12.27 0.91
N PHE A 107 -3.34 11.00 0.58
CA PHE A 107 -4.17 9.93 1.13
C PHE A 107 -3.29 9.05 2.02
N ILE A 108 -3.41 9.21 3.32
CA ILE A 108 -2.56 8.55 4.32
C ILE A 108 -3.31 7.40 4.96
N ALA A 109 -2.74 6.19 4.86
CA ALA A 109 -3.28 4.99 5.46
C ALA A 109 -2.37 4.44 6.55
N THR A 110 -2.97 3.97 7.66
CA THR A 110 -2.26 3.16 8.66
C THR A 110 -3.11 1.98 9.13
N LYS A 111 -2.52 1.07 9.88
CA LYS A 111 -3.11 -0.22 10.25
C LYS A 111 -2.73 -0.62 11.66
N ALA A 112 -3.59 -1.43 12.29
CA ALA A 112 -3.27 -2.14 13.53
C ALA A 112 -3.78 -3.59 13.48
N GLY A 113 -3.03 -4.53 14.08
CA GLY A 113 -3.38 -5.95 14.11
C GLY A 113 -2.21 -6.87 14.48
N TYR A 114 -0.98 -6.38 14.46
CA TYR A 114 0.23 -7.12 14.86
C TYR A 114 0.82 -6.58 16.14
N ASP A 115 1.80 -7.30 16.70
CA ASP A 115 2.48 -6.93 17.95
C ASP A 115 2.97 -5.49 17.91
N MET A 116 2.64 -4.72 18.94
CA MET A 116 3.03 -3.34 19.08
C MET A 116 3.59 -3.00 20.47
N TRP A 117 3.04 -3.60 21.54
CA TRP A 117 3.53 -3.47 22.91
C TRP A 117 3.31 -4.77 23.71
N PRO A 118 4.05 -4.99 24.81
CA PRO A 118 3.93 -6.19 25.63
C PRO A 118 2.57 -6.35 26.30
N GLY A 119 2.23 -7.59 26.61
CA GLY A 119 1.03 -7.93 27.38
C GLY A 119 -0.20 -8.22 26.49
N PRO A 120 -1.35 -8.50 27.11
CA PRO A 120 -2.51 -9.06 26.39
C PRO A 120 -3.27 -8.07 25.52
N TYR A 121 -2.92 -6.77 25.56
CA TYR A 121 -3.64 -5.71 24.86
C TYR A 121 -2.83 -5.08 23.72
N GLY A 122 -1.68 -5.63 23.37
CA GLY A 122 -0.75 -5.04 22.38
C GLY A 122 -0.78 -5.70 21.02
N ASN A 123 -1.82 -6.50 20.69
CA ASN A 123 -1.89 -7.30 19.48
C ASN A 123 -3.35 -7.61 19.09
N TRP A 124 -3.57 -8.11 17.85
CA TRP A 124 -4.82 -8.65 17.33
C TRP A 124 -5.90 -7.60 17.05
N GLY A 125 -7.21 -7.96 17.21
CA GLY A 125 -8.32 -7.19 16.71
C GLY A 125 -9.26 -6.61 17.77
N SER A 126 -8.93 -6.73 19.08
CA SER A 126 -9.82 -6.23 20.12
C SER A 126 -10.06 -4.72 20.00
N ARG A 127 -11.26 -4.28 20.40
CA ARG A 127 -11.60 -2.86 20.48
C ARG A 127 -10.57 -2.05 21.25
N LYS A 128 -10.11 -2.58 22.40
CA LYS A 128 -9.09 -1.91 23.23
C LYS A 128 -7.79 -1.67 22.45
N TYR A 129 -7.35 -2.65 21.67
CA TYR A 129 -6.13 -2.55 20.89
C TYR A 129 -6.27 -1.57 19.73
N LEU A 130 -7.37 -1.65 18.95
CA LEU A 130 -7.58 -0.80 17.79
C LEU A 130 -7.73 0.67 18.16
N MET A 131 -8.52 0.98 19.21
CA MET A 131 -8.71 2.36 19.69
C MET A 131 -7.41 2.97 20.22
N ALA A 132 -6.64 2.21 21.01
CA ALA A 132 -5.34 2.69 21.49
C ALA A 132 -4.33 2.86 20.34
N SER A 133 -4.37 1.98 19.35
CA SER A 133 -3.47 2.01 18.20
C SER A 133 -3.66 3.25 17.33
N ILE A 134 -4.90 3.59 16.97
CA ILE A 134 -5.14 4.79 16.15
C ILE A 134 -4.68 6.06 16.88
N ASP A 135 -4.94 6.17 18.19
CA ASP A 135 -4.51 7.34 18.97
C ASP A 135 -2.98 7.47 19.04
N GLN A 136 -2.28 6.34 19.15
CA GLN A 136 -0.82 6.34 19.11
C GLN A 136 -0.28 6.65 17.72
N SER A 137 -0.91 6.11 16.67
CA SER A 137 -0.53 6.36 15.27
C SER A 137 -0.67 7.83 14.91
N LEU A 138 -1.78 8.46 15.24
CA LEU A 138 -2.01 9.90 15.01
C LEU A 138 -0.94 10.75 15.69
N ARG A 139 -0.60 10.44 16.95
CA ARG A 139 0.47 11.17 17.67
C ARG A 139 1.84 11.01 16.99
N ARG A 140 2.19 9.78 16.52
CA ARG A 140 3.47 9.55 15.84
C ARG A 140 3.56 10.26 14.50
N MET A 141 2.46 10.34 13.78
CA MET A 141 2.39 10.97 12.46
C MET A 141 2.13 12.47 12.50
N HIS A 142 1.90 13.05 13.69
CA HIS A 142 1.55 14.46 13.88
C HIS A 142 0.30 14.88 13.08
N LEU A 143 -0.72 14.00 13.07
CA LEU A 143 -1.97 14.18 12.35
C LEU A 143 -3.18 14.14 13.30
N ASP A 144 -4.24 14.85 12.92
CA ASP A 144 -5.53 14.81 13.62
C ASP A 144 -6.38 13.62 13.15
N TYR A 145 -6.22 13.21 11.89
CA TYR A 145 -6.89 12.06 11.28
C TYR A 145 -6.02 11.39 10.22
N VAL A 146 -6.33 10.15 9.91
CA VAL A 146 -5.86 9.46 8.70
C VAL A 146 -6.98 9.36 7.68
N ASP A 147 -6.66 9.25 6.41
CA ASP A 147 -7.67 9.03 5.37
C ASP A 147 -8.23 7.61 5.48
N LEU A 148 -7.39 6.64 5.81
CA LEU A 148 -7.79 5.24 5.86
C LEU A 148 -7.16 4.51 7.05
N PHE A 149 -7.98 3.82 7.83
CA PHE A 149 -7.53 2.94 8.90
C PHE A 149 -7.89 1.48 8.60
N TYR A 150 -6.91 0.58 8.67
CA TYR A 150 -7.12 -0.84 8.42
C TYR A 150 -7.12 -1.67 9.71
N SER A 151 -8.03 -2.66 9.77
CA SER A 151 -7.73 -3.88 10.52
C SER A 151 -6.71 -4.70 9.72
N HIS A 152 -5.49 -4.85 10.27
CA HIS A 152 -4.31 -5.34 9.55
C HIS A 152 -4.34 -6.84 9.25
N ARG A 153 -5.11 -7.59 10.05
CA ARG A 153 -5.37 -9.03 9.85
C ARG A 153 -6.64 -9.45 10.56
N TYR A 154 -7.19 -10.57 10.13
CA TYR A 154 -8.29 -11.24 10.83
C TYR A 154 -7.83 -11.76 12.19
N ASP A 155 -8.66 -11.54 13.23
CA ASP A 155 -8.49 -12.12 14.55
C ASP A 155 -9.57 -13.18 14.79
N PRO A 156 -9.21 -14.48 14.82
CA PRO A 156 -10.18 -15.55 15.00
C PRO A 156 -10.69 -15.68 16.46
N ASN A 157 -10.08 -14.98 17.41
CA ASN A 157 -10.39 -15.11 18.84
C ASN A 157 -11.19 -13.92 19.40
N THR A 158 -11.27 -12.82 18.68
CA THR A 158 -12.12 -11.66 19.03
C THR A 158 -13.47 -11.78 18.30
N PRO A 159 -14.60 -11.58 18.98
CA PRO A 159 -15.88 -11.46 18.29
C PRO A 159 -15.79 -10.44 17.15
N LEU A 160 -16.23 -10.84 15.97
CA LEU A 160 -16.06 -10.05 14.77
C LEU A 160 -16.71 -8.67 14.88
N GLU A 161 -17.89 -8.63 15.52
CA GLU A 161 -18.65 -7.42 15.77
C GLU A 161 -17.89 -6.43 16.66
N GLU A 162 -17.09 -6.91 17.63
CA GLU A 162 -16.24 -6.03 18.46
C GLU A 162 -15.21 -5.30 17.63
N THR A 163 -14.52 -6.04 16.74
CA THR A 163 -13.53 -5.46 15.82
C THR A 163 -14.20 -4.46 14.86
N LEU A 164 -15.33 -4.83 14.27
CA LEU A 164 -16.04 -4.00 13.31
C LEU A 164 -16.63 -2.74 13.96
N GLN A 165 -17.23 -2.88 15.16
CA GLN A 165 -17.71 -1.72 15.91
C GLN A 165 -16.59 -0.75 16.28
N ALA A 166 -15.38 -1.26 16.58
CA ALA A 166 -14.23 -0.40 16.80
C ALA A 166 -13.87 0.42 15.56
N LEU A 167 -13.92 -0.17 14.36
CA LEU A 167 -13.70 0.55 13.10
C LEU A 167 -14.76 1.62 12.86
N VAL A 168 -16.04 1.30 13.08
CA VAL A 168 -17.15 2.27 12.99
C VAL A 168 -16.93 3.45 13.92
N ASP A 169 -16.56 3.19 15.17
CA ASP A 169 -16.36 4.23 16.17
C ASP A 169 -15.12 5.11 15.88
N ILE A 170 -14.07 4.55 15.28
CA ILE A 170 -12.90 5.31 14.82
C ILE A 170 -13.32 6.35 13.77
N VAL A 171 -14.16 5.97 12.80
CA VAL A 171 -14.69 6.89 11.79
C VAL A 171 -15.62 7.92 12.43
N ARG A 172 -16.56 7.50 13.28
CA ARG A 172 -17.50 8.42 13.97
C ARG A 172 -16.81 9.42 14.88
N GLN A 173 -15.63 9.08 15.42
CA GLN A 173 -14.77 9.99 16.18
C GLN A 173 -13.93 10.92 15.30
N GLY A 174 -14.02 10.82 13.98
CA GLY A 174 -13.24 11.63 13.04
C GLY A 174 -11.74 11.30 12.99
N LYS A 175 -11.32 10.13 13.52
CA LYS A 175 -9.91 9.71 13.54
C LYS A 175 -9.47 9.06 12.22
N ALA A 176 -10.42 8.56 11.44
CA ALA A 176 -10.23 8.10 10.08
C ALA A 176 -11.43 8.50 9.22
N LEU A 177 -11.20 8.81 7.94
CA LEU A 177 -12.29 9.09 6.99
C LEU A 177 -12.91 7.81 6.46
N TYR A 178 -12.10 6.79 6.25
CA TYR A 178 -12.48 5.50 5.69
C TYR A 178 -11.88 4.34 6.47
N VAL A 179 -12.47 3.15 6.29
CA VAL A 179 -11.96 1.89 6.85
C VAL A 179 -11.65 0.89 5.76
N GLY A 180 -10.64 0.07 6.04
CA GLY A 180 -10.22 -1.05 5.22
C GLY A 180 -9.93 -2.29 6.06
N ILE A 181 -9.82 -3.43 5.41
CA ILE A 181 -9.36 -4.68 6.03
C ILE A 181 -8.24 -5.30 5.20
N SER A 182 -7.38 -6.08 5.84
CA SER A 182 -6.26 -6.74 5.18
C SER A 182 -6.15 -8.19 5.62
N ARG A 183 -5.96 -9.11 4.67
CA ARG A 183 -5.74 -10.53 4.92
C ARG A 183 -6.87 -11.22 5.71
N TRP A 184 -8.10 -10.83 5.47
CA TRP A 184 -9.26 -11.49 6.01
C TRP A 184 -9.73 -12.60 5.08
N PRO A 185 -10.21 -13.76 5.58
CA PRO A 185 -10.81 -14.78 4.74
C PRO A 185 -12.12 -14.27 4.13
N LEU A 186 -12.53 -14.84 2.99
CA LEU A 186 -13.68 -14.39 2.21
C LEU A 186 -14.98 -14.31 3.06
N GLU A 187 -15.24 -15.30 3.88
CA GLU A 187 -16.47 -15.31 4.69
C GLU A 187 -16.49 -14.19 5.74
N ALA A 188 -15.35 -13.90 6.36
CA ALA A 188 -15.23 -12.78 7.29
C ALA A 188 -15.29 -11.42 6.56
N LEU A 189 -14.77 -11.32 5.32
CA LEU A 189 -14.93 -10.14 4.46
C LEU A 189 -16.41 -9.87 4.17
N LYS A 190 -17.20 -10.89 3.82
CA LYS A 190 -18.65 -10.75 3.55
C LYS A 190 -19.41 -10.22 4.77
N VAL A 191 -19.09 -10.77 5.96
CA VAL A 191 -19.70 -10.29 7.22
C VAL A 191 -19.30 -8.85 7.50
N ALA A 192 -18.01 -8.51 7.29
CA ALA A 192 -17.51 -7.16 7.51
C ALA A 192 -18.18 -6.14 6.57
N ASP A 193 -18.32 -6.45 5.29
CA ASP A 193 -18.97 -5.57 4.32
C ASP A 193 -20.43 -5.32 4.70
N ALA A 194 -21.19 -6.36 5.03
CA ALA A 194 -22.58 -6.22 5.47
C ALA A 194 -22.70 -5.38 6.74
N TYR A 195 -21.91 -5.70 7.77
CA TYR A 195 -21.93 -4.99 9.05
C TYR A 195 -21.60 -3.50 8.89
N LEU A 196 -20.53 -3.19 8.15
CA LEU A 196 -20.08 -1.81 7.97
C LEU A 196 -21.09 -0.98 7.15
N ARG A 197 -21.73 -1.57 6.15
CA ARG A 197 -22.84 -0.93 5.41
C ARG A 197 -24.02 -0.60 6.31
N ASP A 198 -24.45 -1.54 7.16
CA ASP A 198 -25.56 -1.36 8.09
C ASP A 198 -25.29 -0.27 9.13
N HIS A 199 -24.02 0.11 9.30
CA HIS A 199 -23.59 1.18 10.22
C HIS A 199 -23.21 2.48 9.51
N ASP A 200 -23.51 2.64 8.21
CA ASP A 200 -23.19 3.82 7.39
C ASP A 200 -21.69 4.13 7.29
N VAL A 201 -20.84 3.11 7.43
CA VAL A 201 -19.38 3.18 7.27
C VAL A 201 -18.95 2.11 6.28
N PRO A 202 -19.23 2.26 4.97
CA PRO A 202 -18.95 1.22 3.99
C PRO A 202 -17.44 0.92 3.90
N LEU A 203 -17.11 -0.36 3.71
CA LEU A 203 -15.75 -0.83 3.51
C LEU A 203 -15.19 -0.22 2.22
N LEU A 204 -14.16 0.62 2.34
CA LEU A 204 -13.56 1.28 1.18
C LEU A 204 -12.74 0.31 0.34
N ILE A 205 -11.89 -0.49 1.00
CA ILE A 205 -10.83 -1.22 0.31
C ILE A 205 -10.38 -2.46 1.08
N TYR A 206 -10.05 -3.49 0.33
CA TYR A 206 -9.36 -4.69 0.82
C TYR A 206 -7.88 -4.66 0.43
N GLN A 207 -6.97 -4.91 1.36
CA GLN A 207 -5.56 -5.06 1.08
C GLN A 207 -5.14 -6.52 1.11
N GLY A 208 -4.74 -7.06 -0.05
CA GLY A 208 -4.37 -8.47 -0.23
C GLY A 208 -3.02 -8.66 -0.92
N ARG A 209 -2.45 -9.87 -0.85
CA ARG A 209 -1.21 -10.19 -1.54
C ARG A 209 -1.53 -10.84 -2.89
N ILE A 210 -1.28 -10.08 -3.96
CA ILE A 210 -1.34 -10.59 -5.33
C ILE A 210 -0.02 -10.26 -6.04
N ASN A 211 0.60 -11.29 -6.63
CA ASN A 211 1.71 -11.15 -7.56
C ASN A 211 1.77 -12.40 -8.45
N LEU A 212 2.70 -12.46 -9.40
CA LEU A 212 2.83 -13.58 -10.33
C LEU A 212 3.08 -14.94 -9.64
N LEU A 213 3.58 -14.95 -8.39
CA LEU A 213 3.86 -16.17 -7.60
C LEU A 213 2.75 -16.46 -6.57
N ASP A 214 2.04 -15.45 -6.08
CA ASP A 214 1.02 -15.57 -5.04
C ASP A 214 -0.32 -15.03 -5.57
N ARG A 215 -1.29 -15.91 -5.83
CA ARG A 215 -2.60 -15.59 -6.44
C ARG A 215 -3.78 -16.00 -5.55
N GLU A 216 -3.56 -16.19 -4.26
CA GLU A 216 -4.61 -16.69 -3.34
C GLU A 216 -5.87 -15.83 -3.33
N PRO A 217 -5.83 -14.48 -3.23
CA PRO A 217 -7.05 -13.67 -3.25
C PRO A 217 -7.88 -13.79 -4.53
N ILE A 218 -7.24 -14.15 -5.66
CA ILE A 218 -7.95 -14.45 -6.92
C ILE A 218 -8.62 -15.84 -6.81
N LYS A 219 -7.86 -16.86 -6.40
CA LYS A 219 -8.34 -18.26 -6.31
C LYS A 219 -9.44 -18.44 -5.28
N GLU A 220 -9.38 -17.70 -4.18
CA GLU A 220 -10.37 -17.72 -3.09
C GLU A 220 -11.60 -16.85 -3.37
N GLY A 221 -11.65 -16.13 -4.52
CA GLY A 221 -12.77 -15.29 -4.90
C GLY A 221 -12.85 -13.94 -4.15
N ILE A 222 -11.81 -13.58 -3.40
CA ILE A 222 -11.80 -12.31 -2.64
C ILE A 222 -11.77 -11.11 -3.59
N LEU A 223 -10.94 -11.15 -4.64
CA LEU A 223 -10.86 -10.08 -5.62
C LEU A 223 -12.19 -9.92 -6.37
N ASP A 224 -12.81 -11.03 -6.77
CA ASP A 224 -14.11 -11.02 -7.44
C ASP A 224 -15.21 -10.44 -6.55
N TYR A 225 -15.23 -10.85 -5.26
CA TYR A 225 -16.17 -10.30 -4.30
C TYR A 225 -16.01 -8.78 -4.15
N CYS A 226 -14.78 -8.30 -3.99
CA CYS A 226 -14.51 -6.87 -3.90
C CYS A 226 -15.00 -6.13 -5.14
N ASN A 227 -14.68 -6.62 -6.33
CA ASN A 227 -15.08 -6.02 -7.59
C ASN A 227 -16.61 -5.96 -7.76
N GLN A 228 -17.32 -7.06 -7.44
CA GLN A 228 -18.77 -7.14 -7.55
C GLN A 228 -19.51 -6.25 -6.55
N ASN A 229 -18.94 -6.01 -5.38
CA ASN A 229 -19.53 -5.22 -4.31
C ASN A 229 -19.03 -3.78 -4.22
N GLY A 230 -18.22 -3.34 -5.21
CA GLY A 230 -17.73 -1.97 -5.27
C GLY A 230 -16.71 -1.62 -4.19
N ILE A 231 -15.98 -2.61 -3.68
CA ILE A 231 -14.89 -2.46 -2.73
C ILE A 231 -13.59 -2.37 -3.54
N GLY A 232 -12.74 -1.39 -3.26
CA GLY A 232 -11.41 -1.31 -3.88
C GLY A 232 -10.52 -2.47 -3.44
N PHE A 233 -9.51 -2.79 -4.26
CA PHE A 233 -8.49 -3.77 -3.91
C PHE A 233 -7.10 -3.18 -4.12
N ILE A 234 -6.23 -3.29 -3.11
CA ILE A 234 -4.83 -2.89 -3.20
C ILE A 234 -3.90 -4.08 -2.93
N SER A 235 -2.94 -4.28 -3.84
CA SER A 235 -1.99 -5.39 -3.72
C SER A 235 -0.74 -4.98 -2.96
N PHE A 236 -0.34 -5.75 -1.96
CA PHE A 236 0.95 -5.62 -1.29
C PHE A 236 1.93 -6.72 -1.72
N SER A 237 3.24 -6.50 -1.51
CA SER A 237 4.33 -7.39 -1.94
C SER A 237 4.27 -7.78 -3.43
N PRO A 238 4.03 -6.83 -4.34
CA PRO A 238 3.78 -7.09 -5.76
C PRO A 238 4.98 -7.75 -6.46
N LEU A 239 6.19 -7.48 -5.99
CA LEU A 239 7.43 -8.04 -6.53
C LEU A 239 7.95 -9.24 -5.69
N ALA A 240 7.09 -9.87 -4.88
CA ALA A 240 7.45 -11.03 -4.04
C ALA A 240 8.78 -10.82 -3.29
N GLN A 241 8.94 -9.65 -2.63
CA GLN A 241 10.14 -9.22 -1.91
C GLN A 241 11.40 -9.09 -2.79
N GLY A 242 11.23 -8.90 -4.09
CA GLY A 242 12.30 -8.74 -5.07
C GLY A 242 12.58 -9.98 -5.91
N LEU A 243 11.90 -11.10 -5.67
CA LEU A 243 12.01 -12.30 -6.52
C LEU A 243 11.56 -12.04 -7.96
N LEU A 244 10.58 -11.16 -8.15
CA LEU A 244 10.07 -10.74 -9.46
C LEU A 244 10.84 -9.52 -10.00
N THR A 245 12.16 -9.57 -9.91
CA THR A 245 13.09 -8.60 -10.49
C THR A 245 14.27 -9.35 -11.11
N ASP A 246 15.12 -8.64 -11.84
CA ASP A 246 16.37 -9.17 -12.41
C ASP A 246 17.43 -9.54 -11.35
N ARG A 247 17.21 -9.12 -10.11
CA ARG A 247 18.20 -9.19 -9.01
C ARG A 247 18.68 -10.60 -8.68
N TYR A 248 17.80 -11.60 -8.81
CA TYR A 248 18.09 -12.99 -8.43
C TYR A 248 18.36 -13.92 -9.61
N LEU A 249 18.32 -13.46 -10.84
CA LEU A 249 18.49 -14.28 -12.05
C LEU A 249 19.86 -14.98 -12.12
N ASN A 250 20.89 -14.35 -11.54
CA ASN A 250 22.28 -14.83 -11.55
C ASN A 250 22.77 -15.26 -10.14
N GLY A 251 21.87 -15.60 -9.24
CA GLY A 251 22.19 -15.99 -7.87
C GLY A 251 21.75 -14.96 -6.82
N ILE A 252 22.20 -15.13 -5.56
CA ILE A 252 21.81 -14.30 -4.43
C ILE A 252 22.86 -13.20 -4.22
N PRO A 253 22.56 -11.90 -4.50
CA PRO A 253 23.51 -10.82 -4.25
C PRO A 253 23.73 -10.64 -2.74
N GLN A 254 24.96 -10.28 -2.34
CA GLN A 254 25.34 -10.10 -0.93
C GLN A 254 24.56 -8.99 -0.21
N ASP A 255 24.11 -7.97 -0.94
CA ASP A 255 23.34 -6.84 -0.41
C ASP A 255 21.80 -7.07 -0.49
N SER A 256 21.36 -8.27 -0.89
CA SER A 256 19.94 -8.59 -1.08
C SER A 256 19.20 -8.84 0.23
N ARG A 257 17.86 -8.81 0.17
CA ARG A 257 17.00 -9.21 1.32
C ARG A 257 17.19 -10.67 1.70
N MET A 258 17.46 -11.52 0.72
CA MET A 258 17.68 -12.96 0.90
C MET A 258 19.00 -13.23 1.62
N SER A 259 20.06 -12.48 1.34
CA SER A 259 21.34 -12.62 2.06
C SER A 259 21.25 -12.22 3.53
N LYS A 260 20.27 -11.37 3.89
CA LYS A 260 20.01 -10.96 5.29
C LYS A 260 19.07 -11.90 6.04
N GLU A 261 18.49 -12.89 5.38
CA GLU A 261 17.60 -13.96 5.87
C GLU A 261 16.49 -13.53 6.86
N ARG A 262 16.11 -12.25 6.87
CA ARG A 262 15.16 -11.72 7.86
C ARG A 262 13.70 -11.98 7.49
N PHE A 263 13.31 -11.71 6.23
CA PHE A 263 11.93 -11.85 5.74
C PHE A 263 11.84 -12.72 4.48
N LEU A 264 12.93 -12.85 3.74
CA LEU A 264 13.05 -13.71 2.57
C LEU A 264 14.21 -14.67 2.82
N LYS A 265 13.90 -15.95 3.03
CA LYS A 265 14.89 -16.99 3.27
C LYS A 265 15.47 -17.52 1.98
N SER A 266 16.73 -17.95 2.02
CA SER A 266 17.46 -18.47 0.84
C SER A 266 16.86 -19.77 0.29
N ASP A 267 16.26 -20.61 1.14
CA ASP A 267 15.58 -21.85 0.77
C ASP A 267 14.35 -21.65 -0.13
N ARG A 268 13.82 -20.42 -0.18
CA ARG A 268 12.67 -20.08 -1.03
C ARG A 268 13.04 -20.00 -2.53
N LEU A 269 14.31 -19.81 -2.87
CA LEU A 269 14.77 -19.75 -4.26
C LEU A 269 15.19 -21.17 -4.72
N THR A 270 14.21 -22.03 -4.93
CA THR A 270 14.47 -23.38 -5.48
C THR A 270 14.88 -23.30 -6.96
N PRO A 271 15.57 -24.32 -7.49
CA PRO A 271 15.91 -24.38 -8.91
C PRO A 271 14.67 -24.22 -9.83
N GLU A 272 13.54 -24.82 -9.47
CA GLU A 272 12.29 -24.77 -10.23
C GLU A 272 11.72 -23.35 -10.25
N LEU A 273 11.74 -22.66 -9.08
CA LEU A 273 11.30 -21.27 -8.99
C LEU A 273 12.22 -20.35 -9.80
N LEU A 274 13.54 -20.57 -9.74
CA LEU A 274 14.49 -19.78 -10.53
C LEU A 274 14.24 -19.93 -12.03
N GLU A 275 14.00 -21.14 -12.51
CA GLU A 275 13.69 -21.39 -13.93
C GLU A 275 12.34 -20.76 -14.32
N TYR A 276 11.36 -20.75 -13.42
CA TYR A 276 10.10 -20.04 -13.65
C TYR A 276 10.31 -18.52 -13.76
N ILE A 277 11.09 -17.93 -12.85
CA ILE A 277 11.43 -16.48 -12.87
C ILE A 277 12.20 -16.13 -14.15
N LYS A 278 13.13 -16.97 -14.62
CA LYS A 278 13.85 -16.76 -15.88
C LYS A 278 12.90 -16.75 -17.08
N ARG A 279 11.91 -17.65 -17.11
CA ARG A 279 10.89 -17.65 -18.18
C ARG A 279 10.06 -16.37 -18.16
N LEU A 280 9.61 -15.91 -16.97
CA LEU A 280 8.91 -14.65 -16.82
C LEU A 280 9.77 -13.46 -17.28
N ASN A 281 11.07 -13.48 -16.96
CA ASN A 281 11.99 -12.43 -17.43
C ASN A 281 12.17 -12.43 -18.95
N ALA A 282 12.21 -13.60 -19.58
CA ALA A 282 12.25 -13.68 -21.04
C ALA A 282 10.98 -13.13 -21.69
N MET A 283 9.80 -13.38 -21.10
CA MET A 283 8.54 -12.77 -21.54
C MET A 283 8.57 -11.26 -21.41
N ALA A 284 9.05 -10.73 -20.27
CA ALA A 284 9.17 -9.28 -20.06
C ALA A 284 10.09 -8.65 -21.13
N GLN A 285 11.22 -9.28 -21.46
CA GLN A 285 12.12 -8.81 -22.51
C GLN A 285 11.47 -8.78 -23.91
N GLN A 286 10.60 -9.73 -24.23
CA GLN A 286 9.84 -9.73 -25.50
C GLN A 286 8.83 -8.56 -25.57
N ARG A 287 8.42 -8.05 -24.41
CA ARG A 287 7.55 -6.88 -24.28
C ARG A 287 8.30 -5.55 -24.23
N ASP A 288 9.64 -5.56 -24.29
CA ASP A 288 10.51 -4.42 -24.03
C ASP A 288 10.37 -3.84 -22.60
N GLU A 289 10.06 -4.71 -21.65
CA GLU A 289 9.85 -4.38 -20.23
C GLU A 289 10.88 -5.09 -19.35
N THR A 290 11.15 -4.55 -18.17
CA THR A 290 11.83 -5.32 -17.12
C THR A 290 10.83 -6.28 -16.46
N LEU A 291 11.33 -7.36 -15.82
CA LEU A 291 10.47 -8.28 -15.08
C LEU A 291 9.62 -7.55 -14.02
N ALA A 292 10.20 -6.56 -13.34
CA ALA A 292 9.48 -5.76 -12.35
C ALA A 292 8.35 -4.93 -12.98
N GLU A 293 8.60 -4.27 -14.10
CA GLU A 293 7.59 -3.49 -14.84
C GLU A 293 6.44 -4.40 -15.29
N MET A 294 6.75 -5.54 -15.91
CA MET A 294 5.74 -6.53 -16.33
C MET A 294 4.94 -7.08 -15.14
N ALA A 295 5.60 -7.42 -14.04
CA ALA A 295 4.93 -7.97 -12.85
C ALA A 295 3.96 -6.97 -12.21
N LEU A 296 4.33 -5.70 -12.13
CA LEU A 296 3.46 -4.63 -11.63
C LEU A 296 2.29 -4.36 -12.59
N ALA A 297 2.56 -4.29 -13.90
CA ALA A 297 1.56 -4.10 -14.94
C ALA A 297 0.54 -5.24 -14.94
N TRP A 298 0.98 -6.49 -14.76
CA TRP A 298 0.09 -7.64 -14.68
C TRP A 298 -0.91 -7.53 -13.53
N ILE A 299 -0.47 -7.09 -12.34
CA ILE A 299 -1.37 -6.88 -11.20
C ILE A 299 -2.38 -5.76 -11.52
N LEU A 300 -1.94 -4.65 -12.10
CA LEU A 300 -2.81 -3.55 -12.50
C LEU A 300 -3.83 -3.93 -13.57
N HIS A 301 -3.57 -4.99 -14.34
CA HIS A 301 -4.49 -5.53 -15.35
C HIS A 301 -5.58 -6.43 -14.74
N GLN A 302 -5.40 -6.92 -13.51
CA GLN A 302 -6.44 -7.71 -12.85
C GLN A 302 -7.67 -6.83 -12.58
N GLN A 303 -8.83 -7.28 -13.05
CA GLN A 303 -10.09 -6.58 -12.85
C GLN A 303 -10.38 -6.42 -11.35
N GLY A 304 -10.73 -5.22 -10.91
CA GLY A 304 -10.99 -4.92 -9.49
C GLY A 304 -9.77 -4.40 -8.72
N VAL A 305 -8.56 -4.58 -9.22
CA VAL A 305 -7.37 -3.98 -8.57
C VAL A 305 -7.37 -2.46 -8.78
N THR A 306 -7.36 -1.72 -7.69
CA THR A 306 -7.30 -0.25 -7.70
C THR A 306 -5.87 0.25 -7.75
N SER A 307 -5.00 -0.31 -6.90
CA SER A 307 -3.64 0.19 -6.72
C SER A 307 -2.66 -0.95 -6.34
N VAL A 308 -1.38 -0.68 -6.49
CA VAL A 308 -0.30 -1.59 -6.13
C VAL A 308 0.68 -0.89 -5.18
N LEU A 309 0.93 -1.48 -4.02
CA LEU A 309 1.87 -0.97 -3.03
C LEU A 309 3.30 -1.35 -3.40
N VAL A 310 4.12 -0.36 -3.69
CA VAL A 310 5.55 -0.55 -3.94
C VAL A 310 6.38 0.03 -2.79
N GLY A 311 7.37 -0.72 -2.34
CA GLY A 311 8.46 -0.20 -1.51
C GLY A 311 9.64 0.14 -2.41
N ALA A 312 10.30 1.25 -2.15
CA ALA A 312 11.50 1.66 -2.87
C ALA A 312 12.68 1.90 -1.93
N SER A 313 13.89 1.58 -2.37
CA SER A 313 15.14 1.89 -1.66
C SER A 313 15.89 3.11 -2.25
N SER A 314 15.39 3.61 -3.38
CA SER A 314 15.89 4.80 -4.07
C SER A 314 14.85 5.38 -5.01
N THR A 315 15.01 6.65 -5.38
CA THR A 315 14.19 7.33 -6.38
C THR A 315 14.30 6.66 -7.76
N GLN A 316 15.49 6.16 -8.12
CA GLN A 316 15.73 5.46 -9.39
C GLN A 316 14.90 4.15 -9.46
N GLN A 317 14.78 3.42 -8.34
CA GLN A 317 13.96 2.21 -8.30
C GLN A 317 12.48 2.57 -8.44
N LEU A 318 12.03 3.64 -7.77
CA LEU A 318 10.64 4.10 -7.88
C LEU A 318 10.32 4.57 -9.30
N ALA A 319 11.24 5.31 -9.95
CA ALA A 319 11.11 5.75 -11.33
C ALA A 319 10.92 4.57 -12.31
N LYS A 320 11.71 3.49 -12.13
CA LYS A 320 11.53 2.26 -12.92
C LYS A 320 10.16 1.62 -12.69
N ASN A 321 9.74 1.51 -11.42
CA ASN A 321 8.45 0.91 -11.10
C ASN A 321 7.27 1.69 -11.69
N LEU A 322 7.35 3.03 -11.76
CA LEU A 322 6.31 3.88 -12.32
C LEU A 322 6.04 3.63 -13.81
N LYS A 323 7.00 3.11 -14.57
CA LYS A 323 6.82 2.81 -16.00
C LYS A 323 5.71 1.78 -16.26
N CYS A 324 5.41 0.91 -15.28
CA CYS A 324 4.34 -0.08 -15.40
C CYS A 324 2.95 0.53 -15.64
N VAL A 325 2.76 1.81 -15.30
CA VAL A 325 1.47 2.50 -15.46
C VAL A 325 1.11 2.70 -16.95
N SER A 326 2.13 2.80 -17.79
CA SER A 326 2.01 2.95 -19.25
C SER A 326 2.39 1.68 -20.01
N ALA A 327 2.46 0.54 -19.32
CA ALA A 327 2.81 -0.74 -19.92
C ALA A 327 1.77 -1.18 -20.98
N LYS A 328 2.23 -1.95 -21.96
CA LYS A 328 1.36 -2.54 -22.99
C LYS A 328 0.32 -3.47 -22.34
N PRO A 329 -0.90 -3.56 -22.89
CA PRO A 329 -1.87 -4.57 -22.48
C PRO A 329 -1.28 -5.98 -22.56
N PHE A 330 -1.82 -6.89 -21.77
CA PHE A 330 -1.50 -8.32 -21.88
C PHE A 330 -2.45 -8.97 -22.87
N ASP A 331 -1.93 -9.83 -23.73
CA ASP A 331 -2.73 -10.72 -24.53
C ASP A 331 -3.23 -11.89 -23.66
N ASP A 332 -4.41 -12.46 -23.95
CA ASP A 332 -5.10 -13.49 -23.16
C ASP A 332 -4.26 -14.77 -22.90
N ILE A 333 -3.10 -14.91 -23.52
CA ILE A 333 -2.23 -16.10 -23.51
C ILE A 333 -0.93 -15.86 -22.71
N GLU A 334 -0.62 -14.63 -22.28
CA GLU A 334 0.74 -14.32 -21.84
C GLU A 334 1.05 -14.72 -20.38
N VAL A 335 0.09 -14.85 -19.45
CA VAL A 335 0.41 -15.14 -18.02
C VAL A 335 -0.64 -15.99 -17.30
#